data_650cc4726b1fc62605190415feecfbae
#
_entry.id   650cc4726b1fc62605190415feecfbae
#
_cell.length_a   1.000
_cell.length_b   1.000
_cell.length_c   1.000
_cell.angle_alpha   90.00
_cell.angle_beta   90.00
_cell.angle_gamma   90.00
#
_symmetry.space_group_name_H-M   'P 1'
#
loop_
_entity.id
_entity.type
_entity.pdbx_description
1 polymer ?
#
loop_
_entity_poly.entity_id
_entity_poly.type
_entity_poly.pdbx_seq_one_letter_code
_entity_poly.pdbx_strand_id
1 'polypeptide(L)'
;GKHWAALQFDTPGSAFQLDGERHLDGLLERAGKAARAAAPELEILHAGVPLHAEAAAVQANREINTIGWGSLAAVLLLVWLAFRSLRPILLVAASLLIGCGVALAVTVLVFGKVHVLTLVFGASLVGVAEDYGIHWFASRQAEPADRRWKLLRHLLPGLWLALLTSALAYLALGLAPFPGLRQMALFSVVGLAAAFLTVIFWFPWLDGGEIRQTRFSHWLGNTLD
;
A
#
# COMPACT_ATOMS: atom_id res chain seq x y z
N GLY A 1 -3.21 16.40 -49.83
CA GLY A 1 -2.40 16.26 -48.60
C GLY A 1 -3.26 16.50 -47.40
N LYS A 2 -3.02 15.77 -46.28
CA LYS A 2 -3.73 16.04 -44.99
C LYS A 2 -3.17 17.33 -44.39
N HIS A 3 -4.04 18.24 -44.02
CA HIS A 3 -3.69 19.46 -43.30
C HIS A 3 -3.91 19.21 -41.81
N TRP A 4 -2.91 19.51 -40.98
CA TRP A 4 -2.96 19.34 -39.51
C TRP A 4 -2.94 20.72 -38.88
N ALA A 5 -3.81 20.90 -37.88
CA ALA A 5 -3.78 22.05 -36.99
C ALA A 5 -3.46 21.53 -35.58
N ALA A 6 -2.48 22.11 -34.92
CA ALA A 6 -2.12 21.78 -33.56
C ALA A 6 -2.66 22.85 -32.60
N LEU A 7 -3.42 22.44 -31.58
CA LEU A 7 -3.86 23.27 -30.48
C LEU A 7 -3.15 22.83 -29.22
N GLN A 8 -2.41 23.73 -28.59
CA GLN A 8 -1.75 23.49 -27.32
C GLN A 8 -2.41 24.35 -26.25
N PHE A 9 -2.69 23.73 -25.11
CA PHE A 9 -3.22 24.43 -23.95
C PHE A 9 -2.61 23.83 -22.67
N ASP A 10 -2.47 24.68 -21.66
CA ASP A 10 -1.99 24.29 -20.35
C ASP A 10 -3.15 24.05 -19.39
N THR A 11 -3.07 23.00 -18.60
CA THR A 11 -4.05 22.72 -17.55
C THR A 11 -3.54 23.27 -16.22
N PRO A 12 -4.39 24.01 -15.47
CA PRO A 12 -4.01 24.44 -14.14
C PRO A 12 -3.93 23.24 -13.19
N GLY A 13 -2.80 23.07 -12.51
CA GLY A 13 -2.58 22.02 -11.53
C GLY A 13 -1.54 20.97 -11.94
N SER A 14 -1.18 20.12 -11.00
CA SER A 14 -0.25 19.02 -11.26
C SER A 14 -1.02 17.80 -11.78
N ALA A 15 -0.56 17.24 -12.88
CA ALA A 15 -1.16 16.06 -13.52
C ALA A 15 -1.25 14.80 -12.63
N PHE A 16 -0.49 14.78 -11.51
CA PHE A 16 -0.40 13.64 -10.59
C PHE A 16 -1.06 13.89 -9.22
N GLN A 17 -1.98 14.86 -9.11
CA GLN A 17 -2.74 15.10 -7.87
C GLN A 17 -4.03 14.30 -7.88
N LEU A 18 -4.42 13.78 -6.69
CA LEU A 18 -5.68 13.04 -6.51
C LEU A 18 -6.92 13.89 -6.75
N ASP A 19 -6.81 15.20 -6.49
CA ASP A 19 -7.88 16.20 -6.68
C ASP A 19 -7.90 16.77 -8.10
N GLY A 20 -6.99 16.35 -8.97
CA GLY A 20 -6.98 16.75 -10.37
C GLY A 20 -8.24 16.24 -11.05
N GLU A 21 -9.10 17.18 -11.38
CA GLU A 21 -10.42 17.00 -11.95
C GLU A 21 -10.41 15.94 -13.07
N ARG A 22 -11.12 14.84 -12.84
CA ARG A 22 -11.46 13.79 -13.82
C ARG A 22 -12.33 14.33 -14.98
N HIS A 23 -12.13 15.58 -15.35
CA HIS A 23 -12.98 16.32 -16.27
C HIS A 23 -12.31 16.54 -17.63
N LEU A 24 -10.99 16.30 -17.74
CA LEU A 24 -10.27 16.58 -18.98
C LEU A 24 -10.75 15.67 -20.11
N ASP A 25 -10.88 14.39 -19.85
CA ASP A 25 -11.36 13.39 -20.81
C ASP A 25 -12.79 13.72 -21.25
N GLY A 26 -13.67 14.07 -20.32
CA GLY A 26 -15.04 14.49 -20.62
C GLY A 26 -15.14 15.84 -21.32
N LEU A 27 -14.22 16.75 -21.08
CA LEU A 27 -14.14 18.03 -21.81
C LEU A 27 -13.66 17.83 -23.24
N LEU A 28 -12.61 17.03 -23.42
CA LEU A 28 -12.06 16.71 -24.71
C LEU A 28 -13.06 15.92 -25.57
N GLU A 29 -13.79 14.98 -24.97
CA GLU A 29 -14.85 14.24 -25.67
C GLU A 29 -15.98 15.17 -26.12
N ARG A 30 -16.44 16.10 -25.27
CA ARG A 30 -17.46 17.10 -25.62
C ARG A 30 -16.96 18.04 -26.72
N ALA A 31 -15.74 18.55 -26.58
CA ALA A 31 -15.12 19.39 -27.61
C ALA A 31 -14.94 18.63 -28.94
N GLY A 32 -14.53 17.37 -28.87
CA GLY A 32 -14.39 16.50 -30.03
C GLY A 32 -15.72 16.22 -30.72
N LYS A 33 -16.81 15.99 -29.97
CA LYS A 33 -18.16 15.85 -30.52
C LYS A 33 -18.63 17.12 -31.21
N ALA A 34 -18.41 18.28 -30.62
CA ALA A 34 -18.76 19.57 -31.20
C ALA A 34 -17.97 19.84 -32.48
N ALA A 35 -16.67 19.55 -32.49
CA ALA A 35 -15.83 19.72 -33.67
C ALA A 35 -16.23 18.79 -34.83
N ARG A 36 -16.53 17.54 -34.57
CA ARG A 36 -17.03 16.59 -35.57
C ARG A 36 -18.42 16.91 -36.08
N ALA A 37 -19.25 17.55 -35.26
CA ALA A 37 -20.56 18.04 -35.72
C ALA A 37 -20.40 19.18 -36.76
N ALA A 38 -19.35 20.01 -36.65
CA ALA A 38 -19.04 21.06 -37.61
C ALA A 38 -18.27 20.53 -38.84
N ALA A 39 -17.45 19.51 -38.68
CA ALA A 39 -16.63 18.89 -39.74
C ALA A 39 -16.56 17.36 -39.54
N PRO A 40 -17.47 16.60 -40.15
CA PRO A 40 -17.58 15.14 -39.93
C PRO A 40 -16.32 14.34 -40.31
N GLU A 41 -15.50 14.83 -41.21
CA GLU A 41 -14.27 14.18 -41.62
C GLU A 41 -13.03 14.53 -40.76
N LEU A 42 -13.23 15.25 -39.67
CA LEU A 42 -12.17 15.70 -38.78
C LEU A 42 -11.60 14.53 -37.99
N GLU A 43 -10.31 14.24 -38.19
CA GLU A 43 -9.54 13.32 -37.38
C GLU A 43 -8.92 14.11 -36.22
N ILE A 44 -9.32 13.76 -34.97
CA ILE A 44 -8.83 14.44 -33.76
C ILE A 44 -7.91 13.50 -33.03
N LEU A 45 -6.67 13.91 -32.83
CA LEU A 45 -5.67 13.20 -32.02
C LEU A 45 -5.42 13.99 -30.75
N HIS A 46 -5.43 13.30 -29.64
CA HIS A 46 -5.13 13.88 -28.33
C HIS A 46 -3.80 13.31 -27.83
N ALA A 47 -2.90 14.17 -27.37
CA ALA A 47 -1.64 13.77 -26.76
C ALA A 47 -1.29 14.75 -25.62
N GLY A 48 -0.77 14.22 -24.52
CA GLY A 48 -0.31 15.07 -23.42
C GLY A 48 -0.14 14.30 -22.12
N VAL A 49 0.74 14.81 -21.27
CA VAL A 49 1.01 14.24 -19.94
C VAL A 49 -0.26 14.11 -19.08
N PRO A 50 -1.19 15.10 -19.05
CA PRO A 50 -2.40 14.99 -18.25
C PRO A 50 -3.29 13.80 -18.62
N LEU A 51 -3.41 13.45 -19.91
CA LEU A 51 -4.21 12.31 -20.36
C LEU A 51 -3.64 10.97 -19.88
N HIS A 52 -2.31 10.83 -20.00
CA HIS A 52 -1.63 9.63 -19.49
C HIS A 52 -1.68 9.53 -17.97
N ALA A 53 -1.62 10.66 -17.26
CA ALA A 53 -1.72 10.71 -15.82
C ALA A 53 -3.14 10.35 -15.34
N GLU A 54 -4.19 10.81 -16.04
CA GLU A 54 -5.58 10.46 -15.73
C GLU A 54 -5.83 8.97 -15.98
N ALA A 55 -5.39 8.42 -17.11
CA ALA A 55 -5.48 7.00 -17.40
C ALA A 55 -4.74 6.14 -16.36
N ALA A 56 -3.53 6.56 -15.98
CA ALA A 56 -2.76 5.89 -14.93
C ALA A 56 -3.44 5.97 -13.56
N ALA A 57 -4.07 7.10 -13.21
CA ALA A 57 -4.81 7.26 -11.95
C ALA A 57 -6.06 6.38 -11.90
N VAL A 58 -6.80 6.25 -13.00
CA VAL A 58 -7.96 5.35 -13.11
C VAL A 58 -7.53 3.89 -12.97
N GLN A 59 -6.46 3.49 -13.67
CA GLN A 59 -5.91 2.15 -13.58
C GLN A 59 -5.43 1.85 -12.16
N ALA A 60 -4.67 2.77 -11.56
CA ALA A 60 -4.17 2.65 -10.19
C ALA A 60 -5.31 2.47 -9.18
N ASN A 61 -6.38 3.25 -9.29
CA ASN A 61 -7.54 3.13 -8.40
C ASN A 61 -8.23 1.77 -8.56
N ARG A 62 -8.33 1.25 -9.78
CA ARG A 62 -8.85 -0.09 -10.06
C ARG A 62 -7.95 -1.18 -9.46
N GLU A 63 -6.64 -1.04 -9.59
CA GLU A 63 -5.67 -1.98 -9.04
C GLU A 63 -5.68 -1.96 -7.51
N ILE A 64 -5.72 -0.79 -6.88
CA ILE A 64 -5.86 -0.67 -5.41
C ILE A 64 -7.14 -1.38 -4.94
N ASN A 65 -8.26 -1.17 -5.61
CA ASN A 65 -9.52 -1.79 -5.21
C ASN A 65 -9.57 -3.29 -5.48
N THR A 66 -8.97 -3.78 -6.56
CA THR A 66 -9.06 -5.20 -6.94
C THR A 66 -7.93 -6.02 -6.33
N ILE A 67 -6.68 -5.56 -6.51
CA ILE A 67 -5.49 -6.29 -6.05
C ILE A 67 -5.24 -6.00 -4.57
N GLY A 68 -5.35 -4.74 -4.14
CA GLY A 68 -5.11 -4.33 -2.76
C GLY A 68 -6.08 -4.99 -1.79
N TRP A 69 -7.38 -4.85 -2.01
CA TRP A 69 -8.39 -5.51 -1.17
C TRP A 69 -8.40 -7.03 -1.34
N GLY A 70 -8.12 -7.54 -2.56
CA GLY A 70 -8.02 -8.96 -2.82
C GLY A 70 -6.83 -9.60 -2.07
N SER A 71 -5.66 -9.00 -2.10
CA SER A 71 -4.48 -9.49 -1.38
C SER A 71 -4.67 -9.42 0.14
N LEU A 72 -5.20 -8.30 0.65
CA LEU A 72 -5.53 -8.16 2.07
C LEU A 72 -6.52 -9.25 2.52
N ALA A 73 -7.60 -9.47 1.77
CA ALA A 73 -8.56 -10.52 2.08
C ALA A 73 -7.92 -11.92 2.04
N ALA A 74 -7.06 -12.19 1.06
CA ALA A 74 -6.35 -13.47 0.95
C ALA A 74 -5.41 -13.70 2.16
N VAL A 75 -4.65 -12.68 2.58
CA VAL A 75 -3.76 -12.78 3.75
C VAL A 75 -4.57 -12.98 5.02
N LEU A 76 -5.64 -12.20 5.23
CA LEU A 76 -6.51 -12.37 6.41
C LEU A 76 -7.15 -13.76 6.44
N LEU A 77 -7.53 -14.31 5.27
CA LEU A 77 -8.04 -15.67 5.15
C LEU A 77 -6.98 -16.71 5.51
N LEU A 78 -5.74 -16.55 5.00
CA LEU A 78 -4.62 -17.44 5.35
C LEU A 78 -4.30 -17.40 6.84
N VAL A 79 -4.27 -16.21 7.44
CA VAL A 79 -4.07 -16.03 8.89
C VAL A 79 -5.21 -16.71 9.65
N TRP A 80 -6.45 -16.57 9.19
CA TRP A 80 -7.60 -17.25 9.81
C TRP A 80 -7.50 -18.77 9.69
N LEU A 81 -7.12 -19.30 8.54
CA LEU A 81 -6.91 -20.74 8.34
C LEU A 81 -5.78 -21.29 9.22
N ALA A 82 -4.67 -20.54 9.34
CA ALA A 82 -3.51 -20.92 10.13
C ALA A 82 -3.81 -20.93 11.64
N PHE A 83 -4.50 -19.92 12.14
CA PHE A 83 -4.69 -19.71 13.57
C PHE A 83 -6.09 -20.07 14.08
N ARG A 84 -7.09 -20.11 13.19
CA ARG A 84 -8.52 -20.33 13.50
C ARG A 84 -9.02 -19.49 14.71
N SER A 85 -8.46 -18.30 14.88
CA SER A 85 -8.77 -17.35 15.92
C SER A 85 -8.90 -15.97 15.30
N LEU A 86 -9.85 -15.18 15.76
CA LEU A 86 -10.06 -13.81 15.30
C LEU A 86 -9.04 -12.82 15.90
N ARG A 87 -8.44 -13.15 17.04
CA ARG A 87 -7.51 -12.25 17.73
C ARG A 87 -6.27 -11.93 16.90
N PRO A 88 -5.52 -12.91 16.35
CA PRO A 88 -4.38 -12.62 15.48
C PRO A 88 -4.78 -11.72 14.30
N ILE A 89 -5.91 -12.00 13.66
CA ILE A 89 -6.42 -11.23 12.54
C ILE A 89 -6.66 -9.77 12.93
N LEU A 90 -7.37 -9.56 14.04
CA LEU A 90 -7.68 -8.22 14.53
C LEU A 90 -6.42 -7.45 14.93
N LEU A 91 -5.43 -8.10 15.54
CA LEU A 91 -4.18 -7.46 15.93
C LEU A 91 -3.31 -7.12 14.72
N VAL A 92 -3.20 -8.01 13.74
CA VAL A 92 -2.51 -7.72 12.47
C VAL A 92 -3.21 -6.59 11.73
N ALA A 93 -4.53 -6.65 11.57
CA ALA A 93 -5.30 -5.59 10.93
C ALA A 93 -5.15 -4.24 11.65
N ALA A 94 -5.16 -4.24 12.99
CA ALA A 94 -4.94 -3.02 13.79
C ALA A 94 -3.53 -2.45 13.57
N SER A 95 -2.48 -3.30 13.53
CA SER A 95 -1.12 -2.83 13.26
C SER A 95 -0.98 -2.20 11.88
N LEU A 96 -1.64 -2.76 10.87
CA LEU A 96 -1.69 -2.21 9.53
C LEU A 96 -2.41 -0.86 9.47
N LEU A 97 -3.59 -0.77 10.09
CA LEU A 97 -4.36 0.47 10.14
C LEU A 97 -3.59 1.59 10.84
N ILE A 98 -2.92 1.28 11.95
CA ILE A 98 -2.07 2.24 12.66
C ILE A 98 -0.88 2.63 11.79
N GLY A 99 -0.19 1.66 11.19
CA GLY A 99 0.94 1.91 10.30
C GLY A 99 0.57 2.83 9.14
N CYS A 100 -0.50 2.50 8.40
CA CYS A 100 -1.01 3.31 7.29
C CYS A 100 -1.51 4.68 7.75
N GLY A 101 -2.23 4.75 8.87
CA GLY A 101 -2.75 6.00 9.42
C GLY A 101 -1.64 6.98 9.82
N VAL A 102 -0.61 6.49 10.52
CA VAL A 102 0.56 7.29 10.92
C VAL A 102 1.35 7.71 9.68
N ALA A 103 1.58 6.80 8.72
CA ALA A 103 2.25 7.10 7.46
C ALA A 103 1.54 8.20 6.68
N LEU A 104 0.21 8.09 6.56
CA LEU A 104 -0.61 9.09 5.88
C LEU A 104 -0.54 10.44 6.59
N ALA A 105 -0.71 10.46 7.91
CA ALA A 105 -0.66 11.69 8.71
C ALA A 105 0.71 12.40 8.58
N VAL A 106 1.81 11.67 8.71
CA VAL A 106 3.16 12.23 8.57
C VAL A 106 3.40 12.72 7.14
N THR A 107 2.94 11.96 6.13
CA THR A 107 3.09 12.36 4.72
C THR A 107 2.35 13.67 4.44
N VAL A 108 1.10 13.80 4.92
CA VAL A 108 0.32 15.05 4.79
C VAL A 108 0.99 16.21 5.52
N LEU A 109 1.51 15.98 6.73
CA LEU A 109 2.19 17.02 7.51
C LEU A 109 3.48 17.53 6.82
N VAL A 110 4.25 16.64 6.18
CA VAL A 110 5.53 17.00 5.55
C VAL A 110 5.35 17.63 4.17
N PHE A 111 4.42 17.08 3.37
CA PHE A 111 4.26 17.48 1.96
C PHE A 111 3.01 18.30 1.67
N GLY A 112 2.08 18.41 2.62
CA GLY A 112 0.83 19.15 2.46
C GLY A 112 -0.20 18.47 1.54
N LYS A 113 0.22 17.48 0.75
CA LYS A 113 -0.62 16.74 -0.22
C LYS A 113 -0.08 15.34 -0.43
N VAL A 114 -0.94 14.42 -0.87
CA VAL A 114 -0.58 13.04 -1.15
C VAL A 114 -0.64 12.77 -2.64
N HIS A 115 0.44 12.23 -3.20
CA HIS A 115 0.47 11.78 -4.58
C HIS A 115 -0.23 10.44 -4.75
N VAL A 116 -0.90 10.22 -5.88
CA VAL A 116 -1.54 8.93 -6.24
C VAL A 116 -0.54 7.78 -6.15
N LEU A 117 0.68 7.99 -6.63
CA LEU A 117 1.76 7.00 -6.53
C LEU A 117 1.99 6.53 -5.09
N THR A 118 1.96 7.46 -4.13
CA THR A 118 2.18 7.14 -2.72
C THR A 118 1.09 6.19 -2.19
N LEU A 119 -0.15 6.36 -2.61
CA LEU A 119 -1.24 5.48 -2.21
C LEU A 119 -1.18 4.10 -2.90
N VAL A 120 -0.84 4.09 -4.20
CA VAL A 120 -0.68 2.84 -4.96
C VAL A 120 0.41 1.97 -4.35
N PHE A 121 1.58 2.54 -4.12
CA PHE A 121 2.70 1.83 -3.54
C PHE A 121 2.57 1.66 -2.02
N GLY A 122 1.80 2.52 -1.36
CA GLY A 122 1.43 2.34 0.04
C GLY A 122 0.67 1.05 0.28
N ALA A 123 -0.10 0.57 -0.71
CA ALA A 123 -0.73 -0.73 -0.66
C ALA A 123 0.30 -1.88 -0.60
N SER A 124 1.48 -1.74 -1.20
CA SER A 124 2.56 -2.73 -1.10
C SER A 124 3.20 -2.80 0.29
N LEU A 125 3.12 -1.71 1.06
CA LEU A 125 3.55 -1.66 2.46
C LEU A 125 2.79 -2.67 3.32
N VAL A 126 1.53 -2.92 3.00
CA VAL A 126 0.66 -3.84 3.73
C VAL A 126 1.32 -5.22 3.81
N GLY A 127 1.79 -5.78 2.68
CA GLY A 127 2.41 -7.09 2.65
C GLY A 127 3.67 -7.23 3.51
N VAL A 128 4.50 -6.18 3.61
CA VAL A 128 5.72 -6.20 4.44
C VAL A 128 5.40 -5.98 5.93
N ALA A 129 4.43 -5.13 6.22
CA ALA A 129 4.05 -4.83 7.61
C ALA A 129 3.29 -5.98 8.30
N GLU A 130 2.54 -6.78 7.52
CA GLU A 130 1.86 -7.98 8.01
C GLU A 130 2.85 -9.03 8.52
N ASP A 131 4.00 -9.16 7.88
CA ASP A 131 5.02 -10.17 8.24
C ASP A 131 5.46 -10.06 9.68
N TYR A 132 5.53 -8.86 10.26
CA TYR A 132 5.88 -8.69 11.68
C TYR A 132 4.88 -9.37 12.59
N GLY A 133 3.58 -9.21 12.32
CA GLY A 133 2.51 -9.82 13.08
C GLY A 133 2.44 -11.34 12.87
N ILE A 134 2.61 -11.79 11.64
CA ILE A 134 2.61 -13.21 11.28
C ILE A 134 3.77 -13.94 11.98
N HIS A 135 4.98 -13.39 11.95
CA HIS A 135 6.13 -13.94 12.66
C HIS A 135 5.90 -14.04 14.17
N TRP A 136 5.28 -13.01 14.77
CA TRP A 136 4.91 -13.07 16.18
C TRP A 136 3.98 -14.25 16.45
N PHE A 137 2.86 -14.36 15.72
CA PHE A 137 1.86 -15.39 15.97
C PHE A 137 2.34 -16.80 15.61
N ALA A 138 3.12 -16.96 14.56
CA ALA A 138 3.73 -18.24 14.17
C ALA A 138 4.65 -18.76 15.28
N SER A 139 5.52 -17.91 15.80
CA SER A 139 6.43 -18.27 16.90
C SER A 139 5.68 -18.49 18.22
N ARG A 140 4.58 -17.77 18.40
CA ARG A 140 3.74 -17.87 19.59
C ARG A 140 2.99 -19.21 19.70
N GLN A 141 2.73 -19.89 18.58
CA GLN A 141 2.12 -21.24 18.59
C GLN A 141 3.02 -22.30 19.21
N ALA A 142 4.34 -22.12 19.15
CA ALA A 142 5.32 -23.06 19.66
C ALA A 142 5.67 -22.85 21.15
N GLU A 143 5.34 -21.67 21.71
CA GLU A 143 5.77 -21.27 23.05
C GLU A 143 4.59 -21.09 24.04
N PRO A 144 4.75 -21.46 25.33
CA PRO A 144 3.77 -21.23 26.38
C PRO A 144 3.47 -19.74 26.61
N ALA A 145 2.26 -19.43 27.07
CA ALA A 145 1.79 -18.05 27.26
C ALA A 145 2.61 -17.20 28.23
N ASP A 146 3.25 -17.82 29.22
CA ASP A 146 4.08 -17.17 30.23
C ASP A 146 5.43 -16.66 29.67
N ARG A 147 5.87 -17.16 28.50
CA ARG A 147 7.17 -16.83 27.90
C ARG A 147 7.14 -15.76 26.82
N ARG A 148 6.02 -15.02 26.65
CA ARG A 148 5.86 -14.03 25.55
C ARG A 148 6.93 -12.95 25.54
N TRP A 149 7.41 -12.47 26.67
CA TRP A 149 8.50 -11.49 26.73
C TRP A 149 9.86 -12.07 26.34
N LYS A 150 10.08 -13.35 26.63
CA LYS A 150 11.27 -14.08 26.18
C LYS A 150 11.24 -14.29 24.67
N LEU A 151 10.08 -14.65 24.15
CA LEU A 151 9.82 -14.79 22.72
C LEU A 151 10.08 -13.47 21.99
N LEU A 152 9.54 -12.34 22.50
CA LEU A 152 9.76 -11.04 21.94
C LEU A 152 11.26 -10.72 21.82
N ARG A 153 12.01 -10.95 22.91
CA ARG A 153 13.48 -10.71 22.90
C ARG A 153 14.21 -11.58 21.88
N HIS A 154 13.73 -12.77 21.64
CA HIS A 154 14.29 -13.68 20.64
C HIS A 154 13.98 -13.24 19.20
N LEU A 155 12.76 -12.78 18.94
CA LEU A 155 12.32 -12.32 17.62
C LEU A 155 12.84 -10.93 17.27
N LEU A 156 13.04 -10.07 18.27
CA LEU A 156 13.37 -8.66 18.09
C LEU A 156 14.56 -8.40 17.14
N PRO A 157 15.70 -9.14 17.22
CA PRO A 157 16.82 -8.89 16.32
C PRO A 157 16.47 -9.15 14.85
N GLY A 158 15.71 -10.22 14.57
CA GLY A 158 15.27 -10.56 13.21
C GLY A 158 14.28 -9.53 12.66
N LEU A 159 13.28 -9.17 13.46
CA LEU A 159 12.28 -8.16 13.07
C LEU A 159 12.93 -6.78 12.88
N TRP A 160 13.89 -6.42 13.72
CA TRP A 160 14.65 -5.17 13.59
C TRP A 160 15.50 -5.14 12.32
N LEU A 161 16.15 -6.26 12.00
CA LEU A 161 16.94 -6.37 10.76
C LEU A 161 16.04 -6.27 9.53
N ALA A 162 14.87 -6.92 9.55
CA ALA A 162 13.89 -6.82 8.48
C ALA A 162 13.37 -5.37 8.30
N LEU A 163 13.08 -4.67 9.40
CA LEU A 163 12.72 -3.26 9.36
C LEU A 163 13.84 -2.41 8.75
N LEU A 164 15.09 -2.59 9.22
CA LEU A 164 16.24 -1.82 8.75
C LEU A 164 16.49 -2.01 7.25
N THR A 165 16.51 -3.24 6.78
CA THR A 165 16.75 -3.55 5.36
C THR A 165 15.66 -2.98 4.47
N SER A 166 14.39 -3.12 4.86
CA SER A 166 13.26 -2.54 4.13
C SER A 166 13.29 -1.01 4.17
N ALA A 167 13.57 -0.42 5.33
CA ALA A 167 13.66 1.04 5.46
C ALA A 167 14.80 1.61 4.60
N LEU A 168 15.97 0.97 4.57
CA LEU A 168 17.09 1.39 3.72
C LEU A 168 16.74 1.31 2.24
N ALA A 169 16.03 0.26 1.80
CA ALA A 169 15.56 0.12 0.43
C ALA A 169 14.60 1.26 0.04
N TYR A 170 13.63 1.59 0.90
CA TYR A 170 12.72 2.70 0.66
C TYR A 170 13.41 4.06 0.74
N LEU A 171 14.36 4.27 1.68
CA LEU A 171 15.13 5.51 1.75
C LEU A 171 15.99 5.74 0.51
N ALA A 172 16.57 4.67 -0.07
CA ALA A 172 17.30 4.77 -1.33
C ALA A 172 16.40 5.29 -2.46
N LEU A 173 15.12 4.90 -2.48
CA LEU A 173 14.12 5.43 -3.41
C LEU A 173 13.87 6.93 -3.22
N GLY A 174 14.00 7.41 -1.97
CA GLY A 174 13.88 8.82 -1.62
C GLY A 174 14.98 9.73 -2.17
N LEU A 175 16.09 9.15 -2.63
CA LEU A 175 17.18 9.90 -3.29
C LEU A 175 16.83 10.28 -4.74
N ALA A 176 15.82 9.65 -5.33
CA ALA A 176 15.39 9.96 -6.69
C ALA A 176 14.90 11.41 -6.81
N PRO A 177 15.19 12.10 -7.92
CA PRO A 177 14.79 13.49 -8.15
C PRO A 177 13.30 13.62 -8.54
N PHE A 178 12.45 12.72 -8.06
CA PHE A 178 11.02 12.69 -8.36
C PHE A 178 10.21 12.82 -7.06
N PRO A 179 9.36 13.86 -6.92
CA PRO A 179 8.65 14.15 -5.67
C PRO A 179 7.76 12.99 -5.18
N GLY A 180 7.10 12.27 -6.10
CA GLY A 180 6.26 11.13 -5.75
C GLY A 180 7.03 9.98 -5.10
N LEU A 181 8.27 9.70 -5.56
CA LEU A 181 9.12 8.66 -4.97
C LEU A 181 9.64 9.05 -3.58
N ARG A 182 9.95 10.34 -3.37
CA ARG A 182 10.35 10.85 -2.04
C ARG A 182 9.21 10.71 -1.04
N GLN A 183 8.00 11.04 -1.47
CA GLN A 183 6.81 10.92 -0.65
C GLN A 183 6.50 9.45 -0.32
N MET A 184 6.61 8.56 -1.30
CA MET A 184 6.47 7.12 -1.13
C MET A 184 7.51 6.55 -0.16
N ALA A 185 8.78 6.99 -0.28
CA ALA A 185 9.85 6.56 0.62
C ALA A 185 9.53 6.92 2.09
N LEU A 186 9.13 8.17 2.34
CA LEU A 186 8.73 8.60 3.67
C LEU A 186 7.53 7.82 4.20
N PHE A 187 6.48 7.70 3.38
CA PHE A 187 5.27 6.95 3.73
C PHE A 187 5.61 5.52 4.14
N SER A 188 6.41 4.82 3.34
CA SER A 188 6.75 3.42 3.60
C SER A 188 7.61 3.25 4.84
N VAL A 189 8.64 4.08 5.04
CA VAL A 189 9.51 3.99 6.22
C VAL A 189 8.73 4.27 7.51
N VAL A 190 7.91 5.32 7.51
CA VAL A 190 7.09 5.68 8.68
C VAL A 190 6.03 4.62 8.97
N GLY A 191 5.38 4.11 7.93
CA GLY A 191 4.36 3.06 8.08
C GLY A 191 4.93 1.75 8.63
N LEU A 192 6.08 1.29 8.09
CA LEU A 192 6.78 0.11 8.59
C LEU A 192 7.22 0.30 10.05
N ALA A 193 7.80 1.45 10.39
CA ALA A 193 8.22 1.74 11.76
C ALA A 193 7.03 1.75 12.72
N ALA A 194 5.92 2.36 12.34
CA ALA A 194 4.72 2.43 13.17
C ALA A 194 4.07 1.03 13.35
N ALA A 195 3.99 0.22 12.29
CA ALA A 195 3.51 -1.15 12.37
C ALA A 195 4.42 -2.02 13.27
N PHE A 196 5.72 -1.93 13.09
CA PHE A 196 6.71 -2.62 13.91
C PHE A 196 6.59 -2.24 15.41
N LEU A 197 6.49 -0.96 15.72
CA LEU A 197 6.29 -0.50 17.10
C LEU A 197 4.98 -1.01 17.68
N THR A 198 3.91 -1.06 16.89
CA THR A 198 2.63 -1.61 17.31
C THR A 198 2.76 -3.09 17.66
N VAL A 199 3.46 -3.87 16.85
CA VAL A 199 3.70 -5.29 17.13
C VAL A 199 4.50 -5.47 18.41
N ILE A 200 5.59 -4.72 18.59
CA ILE A 200 6.46 -4.86 19.78
C ILE A 200 5.76 -4.46 21.06
N PHE A 201 5.04 -3.33 21.06
CA PHE A 201 4.48 -2.78 22.28
C PHE A 201 3.09 -3.35 22.61
N TRP A 202 2.26 -3.63 21.62
CA TRP A 202 0.87 -4.00 21.86
C TRP A 202 0.64 -5.52 21.84
N PHE A 203 1.30 -6.27 20.98
CA PHE A 203 1.05 -7.70 20.84
C PHE A 203 1.33 -8.48 22.12
N PRO A 204 2.46 -8.27 22.86
CA PRO A 204 2.71 -8.98 24.09
C PRO A 204 1.66 -8.72 25.18
N TRP A 205 1.01 -7.57 25.15
CA TRP A 205 -0.04 -7.21 26.11
C TRP A 205 -1.41 -7.72 25.71
N LEU A 206 -1.76 -7.59 24.45
CA LEU A 206 -3.07 -7.92 23.91
C LEU A 206 -3.23 -9.41 23.57
N ASP A 207 -2.13 -10.12 23.36
CA ASP A 207 -2.11 -11.55 23.07
C ASP A 207 -2.19 -12.36 24.37
N GLY A 208 -3.34 -12.30 25.06
CA GLY A 208 -3.61 -13.01 26.32
C GLY A 208 -4.20 -14.40 26.17
N GLY A 209 -4.38 -14.92 24.93
CA GLY A 209 -5.05 -16.18 24.67
C GLY A 209 -4.11 -17.36 24.37
N GLU A 210 -4.60 -18.57 24.62
CA GLU A 210 -3.96 -19.79 24.09
C GLU A 210 -4.25 -19.88 22.57
N ILE A 211 -3.21 -19.85 21.76
CA ILE A 211 -3.32 -20.09 20.32
C ILE A 211 -3.21 -21.59 20.10
N ARG A 212 -4.32 -22.25 19.77
CA ARG A 212 -4.32 -23.69 19.49
C ARG A 212 -3.60 -23.96 18.17
N GLN A 213 -2.68 -24.89 18.20
CA GLN A 213 -2.09 -25.44 16.99
C GLN A 213 -3.21 -26.08 16.15
N THR A 214 -3.30 -25.71 14.88
CA THR A 214 -4.29 -26.27 13.95
C THR A 214 -3.67 -27.43 13.17
N ARG A 215 -4.52 -28.36 12.71
CA ARG A 215 -4.09 -29.45 11.84
C ARG A 215 -3.37 -28.95 10.57
N PHE A 216 -3.72 -27.74 10.14
CA PHE A 216 -3.10 -27.09 8.98
C PHE A 216 -1.66 -26.65 9.26
N SER A 217 -1.37 -26.09 10.44
CA SER A 217 0.00 -25.73 10.83
C SER A 217 0.90 -26.95 11.00
N HIS A 218 0.36 -28.05 11.53
CA HIS A 218 1.07 -29.34 11.59
C HIS A 218 1.34 -29.94 10.22
N TRP A 219 0.38 -29.87 9.30
CA TRP A 219 0.56 -30.36 7.93
C TRP A 219 1.63 -29.56 7.17
N LEU A 220 1.63 -28.23 7.30
CA LEU A 220 2.66 -27.36 6.70
C LEU A 220 4.05 -27.64 7.29
N GLY A 221 4.18 -27.80 8.60
CA GLY A 221 5.45 -28.15 9.25
C GLY A 221 6.01 -29.48 8.75
N ASN A 222 5.17 -30.53 8.67
CA ASN A 222 5.59 -31.85 8.19
C ASN A 222 5.87 -31.95 6.68
N THR A 223 5.49 -30.96 5.88
CA THR A 223 5.72 -30.96 4.42
C THR A 223 6.95 -30.15 4.04
N LEU A 224 7.48 -29.34 4.95
CA LEU A 224 8.65 -28.47 4.75
C LEU A 224 9.93 -28.98 5.44
N ASP A 225 9.82 -29.99 6.32
CA ASP A 225 10.92 -30.80 6.84
C ASP A 225 11.19 -32.02 5.92
#